data_f327eec4c7e2e850f4fee283d3d7f07e
#
_entry.id   f327eec4c7e2e850f4fee283d3d7f07e
#
_cell.length_a   1.000
_cell.length_b   1.000
_cell.length_c   1.000
_cell.angle_alpha   90.00
_cell.angle_beta   90.00
_cell.angle_gamma   90.00
#
_symmetry.space_group_name_H-M   'P 1'
#
loop_
_entity.id
_entity.type
_entity.pdbx_description
1 polymer ?
#
loop_
_entity_poly.entity_id
_entity_poly.type
_entity_poly.pdbx_seq_one_letter_code
_entity_poly.pdbx_strand_id
1 'polypeptide(L)'
;MGPLRLDPSLCMSLQTQFAGRLALEEPMSRHTSWHVGGPAELFFEPRDRADLAAFLRTLPADAPLWWVGLGSNLLVRDGGLRGAVISLHGALSDLERRSDTEVWCEAGVPCARIARQCVKWGLGPAEFFAGIPGTLGGALAMNAGAFGGETWRHVRNVEVIDRSGTIRMRDASEYRVSYRHVESPVAAEAFLGATLHFERREGVSNEAIRDLLVERKQKQPIGEWSCGSVFTNPPGDHAARLIEAAGLKGTRIGGALVSPKHANFIVNEGEATAADLEQLIYRVRDTVTQRFGICLNTEVRIVGEAA
;
A
#
# COMPACT_ATOMS: atom_id res chain seq x y z
N MET A 1 -9.74 12.06 -24.19
CA MET A 1 -8.69 13.00 -23.77
C MET A 1 -7.67 12.19 -23.01
N GLY A 2 -6.39 12.18 -23.41
CA GLY A 2 -5.34 11.53 -22.64
C GLY A 2 -5.15 12.25 -21.29
N PRO A 3 -4.58 11.58 -20.28
CA PRO A 3 -4.31 12.19 -18.98
C PRO A 3 -3.43 13.43 -19.15
N LEU A 4 -3.73 14.48 -18.39
CA LEU A 4 -2.99 15.73 -18.41
C LEU A 4 -1.52 15.44 -18.02
N ARG A 5 -0.60 15.83 -18.90
CA ARG A 5 0.82 15.91 -18.55
C ARG A 5 1.09 17.24 -17.84
N LEU A 6 1.97 17.21 -16.87
CA LEU A 6 2.46 18.44 -16.25
C LEU A 6 3.32 19.20 -17.27
N ASP A 7 3.27 20.54 -17.22
CA ASP A 7 4.10 21.37 -18.07
C ASP A 7 5.60 21.11 -17.71
N PRO A 8 6.46 20.75 -18.67
CA PRO A 8 7.88 20.50 -18.39
C PRO A 8 8.60 21.70 -17.75
N SER A 9 8.19 22.94 -18.08
CA SER A 9 8.77 24.15 -17.48
C SER A 9 8.37 24.27 -16.00
N LEU A 10 7.14 23.91 -15.64
CA LEU A 10 6.68 23.81 -14.27
C LEU A 10 7.50 22.75 -13.51
N CYS A 11 7.65 21.56 -14.05
CA CYS A 11 8.42 20.48 -13.43
C CYS A 11 9.87 20.90 -13.14
N MET A 12 10.53 21.58 -14.07
CA MET A 12 11.90 22.09 -13.88
C MET A 12 11.95 23.20 -12.82
N SER A 13 10.97 24.09 -12.78
CA SER A 13 10.92 25.17 -11.79
C SER A 13 10.70 24.67 -10.36
N LEU A 14 9.98 23.56 -10.22
CA LEU A 14 9.70 22.95 -8.91
C LEU A 14 10.93 22.31 -8.25
N GLN A 15 11.91 21.83 -9.03
CA GLN A 15 13.06 21.07 -8.50
C GLN A 15 13.90 21.81 -7.45
N THR A 16 13.89 23.13 -7.44
CA THR A 16 14.67 23.96 -6.51
C THR A 16 13.84 24.65 -5.43
N GLN A 17 12.52 24.43 -5.41
CA GLN A 17 11.62 25.18 -4.52
C GLN A 17 11.36 24.49 -3.18
N PHE A 18 11.58 23.16 -3.11
CA PHE A 18 11.22 22.35 -1.96
C PHE A 18 12.45 21.80 -1.24
N ALA A 19 12.32 21.57 0.06
CA ALA A 19 13.37 21.01 0.88
C ALA A 19 13.45 19.48 0.79
N GLY A 20 12.35 18.83 0.36
CA GLY A 20 12.26 17.41 0.06
C GLY A 20 12.93 17.05 -1.27
N ARG A 21 13.02 15.76 -1.54
CA ARG A 21 13.54 15.24 -2.81
C ARG A 21 12.45 15.28 -3.89
N LEU A 22 12.73 15.99 -4.99
CA LEU A 22 11.88 15.98 -6.17
C LEU A 22 12.66 15.43 -7.35
N ALA A 23 12.10 14.43 -8.04
CA ALA A 23 12.68 13.80 -9.21
C ALA A 23 11.69 13.76 -10.37
N LEU A 24 12.20 13.90 -11.58
CA LEU A 24 11.44 13.72 -12.82
C LEU A 24 11.73 12.34 -13.39
N GLU A 25 10.73 11.75 -14.05
CA GLU A 25 10.84 10.45 -14.72
C GLU A 25 11.43 9.35 -13.78
N GLU A 26 11.05 9.40 -12.49
CA GLU A 26 11.55 8.45 -11.50
C GLU A 26 10.98 7.04 -11.75
N PRO A 27 11.82 6.01 -11.97
CA PRO A 27 11.36 4.67 -12.24
C PRO A 27 10.56 4.07 -11.07
N MET A 28 9.27 3.79 -11.27
CA MET A 28 8.42 3.22 -10.22
C MET A 28 8.79 1.78 -9.87
N SER A 29 9.57 1.09 -10.69
CA SER A 29 10.17 -0.21 -10.35
C SER A 29 11.02 -0.17 -9.07
N ARG A 30 11.55 0.98 -8.69
CA ARG A 30 12.29 1.19 -7.42
C ARG A 30 11.37 1.35 -6.21
N HIS A 31 10.08 1.61 -6.44
CA HIS A 31 9.07 1.99 -5.45
C HIS A 31 7.89 1.01 -5.40
N THR A 32 8.01 -0.16 -6.00
CA THR A 32 7.02 -1.24 -5.96
C THR A 32 7.65 -2.55 -5.49
N SER A 33 6.90 -3.37 -4.76
CA SER A 33 7.39 -4.67 -4.26
C SER A 33 7.56 -5.73 -5.36
N TRP A 34 6.97 -5.54 -6.53
CA TRP A 34 7.22 -6.36 -7.70
C TRP A 34 8.45 -5.95 -8.49
N HIS A 35 9.05 -4.80 -8.17
CA HIS A 35 10.18 -4.23 -8.91
C HIS A 35 9.90 -4.01 -10.39
N VAL A 36 8.66 -3.68 -10.74
CA VAL A 36 8.23 -3.27 -12.09
C VAL A 36 7.52 -1.93 -12.03
N GLY A 37 7.34 -1.31 -13.18
CA GLY A 37 6.60 -0.08 -13.38
C GLY A 37 7.42 0.98 -14.11
N GLY A 38 6.76 1.66 -15.05
CA GLY A 38 7.30 2.78 -15.79
C GLY A 38 7.54 4.01 -14.92
N PRO A 39 7.95 5.14 -15.52
CA PRO A 39 8.35 6.33 -14.77
C PRO A 39 7.16 7.07 -14.15
N ALA A 40 7.37 7.65 -12.97
CA ALA A 40 6.55 8.72 -12.44
C ALA A 40 6.97 10.04 -13.10
N GLU A 41 6.03 10.76 -13.75
CA GLU A 41 6.32 12.05 -14.37
C GLU A 41 6.95 13.02 -13.38
N LEU A 42 6.41 13.10 -12.17
CA LEU A 42 6.95 13.85 -11.04
C LEU A 42 6.88 13.00 -9.77
N PHE A 43 8.01 12.81 -9.10
CA PHE A 43 8.10 12.06 -7.86
C PHE A 43 8.60 12.96 -6.74
N PHE A 44 7.85 13.03 -5.63
CA PHE A 44 8.16 13.89 -4.51
C PHE A 44 8.21 13.15 -3.18
N GLU A 45 9.30 13.28 -2.46
CA GLU A 45 9.49 12.86 -1.08
C GLU A 45 9.61 14.14 -0.22
N PRO A 46 8.53 14.56 0.47
CA PRO A 46 8.55 15.79 1.26
C PRO A 46 9.49 15.63 2.45
N ARG A 47 10.12 16.73 2.88
CA ARG A 47 10.89 16.75 4.12
C ARG A 47 9.99 16.67 5.36
N ASP A 48 8.87 17.38 5.31
CA ASP A 48 7.91 17.50 6.41
C ASP A 48 6.51 17.88 5.89
N ARG A 49 5.54 18.05 6.80
CA ARG A 49 4.16 18.45 6.48
C ARG A 49 4.06 19.80 5.78
N ALA A 50 4.90 20.77 6.18
CA ALA A 50 4.87 22.12 5.62
C ALA A 50 5.36 22.11 4.16
N ASP A 51 6.42 21.34 3.89
CA ASP A 51 6.98 21.12 2.57
C ASP A 51 5.96 20.41 1.65
N LEU A 52 5.29 19.37 2.16
CA LEU A 52 4.21 18.68 1.46
C LEU A 52 3.04 19.62 1.12
N ALA A 53 2.57 20.41 2.09
CA ALA A 53 1.47 21.34 1.90
C ALA A 53 1.85 22.44 0.89
N ALA A 54 3.09 22.93 0.92
CA ALA A 54 3.59 23.87 -0.07
C ALA A 54 3.60 23.25 -1.47
N PHE A 55 4.10 22.03 -1.62
CA PHE A 55 4.12 21.31 -2.89
C PHE A 55 2.72 21.14 -3.49
N LEU A 56 1.76 20.67 -2.68
CA LEU A 56 0.38 20.46 -3.15
C LEU A 56 -0.25 21.74 -3.69
N ARG A 57 0.03 22.89 -3.08
CA ARG A 57 -0.49 24.20 -3.54
C ARG A 57 0.08 24.67 -4.89
N THR A 58 1.23 24.15 -5.30
CA THR A 58 1.85 24.53 -6.58
C THR A 58 1.33 23.72 -7.77
N LEU A 59 0.71 22.56 -7.47
CA LEU A 59 0.22 21.68 -8.54
C LEU A 59 -1.10 22.22 -9.13
N PRO A 60 -1.31 22.07 -10.45
CA PRO A 60 -2.60 22.32 -11.08
C PRO A 60 -3.73 21.54 -10.37
N ALA A 61 -4.90 22.16 -10.25
CA ALA A 61 -6.02 21.57 -9.51
C ALA A 61 -6.50 20.21 -10.05
N ASP A 62 -6.28 19.93 -11.30
CA ASP A 62 -6.67 18.73 -12.03
C ASP A 62 -5.50 17.75 -12.25
N ALA A 63 -4.27 18.09 -11.84
CA ALA A 63 -3.13 17.18 -11.97
C ALA A 63 -3.37 15.88 -11.21
N PRO A 64 -3.16 14.69 -11.79
CA PRO A 64 -3.29 13.42 -11.06
C PRO A 64 -2.35 13.37 -9.84
N LEU A 65 -2.85 12.86 -8.71
CA LEU A 65 -2.06 12.64 -7.51
C LEU A 65 -2.07 11.16 -7.12
N TRP A 66 -0.89 10.63 -6.86
CA TRP A 66 -0.68 9.25 -6.46
C TRP A 66 0.07 9.21 -5.13
N TRP A 67 -0.50 8.53 -4.15
CA TRP A 67 0.13 8.37 -2.83
C TRP A 67 0.72 6.99 -2.72
N VAL A 68 2.02 6.91 -2.43
CA VAL A 68 2.76 5.66 -2.38
C VAL A 68 3.49 5.53 -1.04
N GLY A 69 3.33 4.38 -0.40
CA GLY A 69 4.15 3.95 0.73
C GLY A 69 5.32 3.08 0.24
N LEU A 70 5.33 1.80 0.63
CA LEU A 70 6.31 0.82 0.14
C LEU A 70 5.92 0.17 -1.20
N GLY A 71 4.84 0.61 -1.85
CA GLY A 71 4.35 0.04 -3.10
C GLY A 71 3.99 -1.45 -3.02
N SER A 72 3.67 -1.93 -1.83
CA SER A 72 3.43 -3.36 -1.56
C SER A 72 2.05 -3.87 -2.01
N ASN A 73 1.19 -2.98 -2.54
CA ASN A 73 -0.11 -3.33 -3.10
C ASN A 73 -0.37 -2.58 -4.41
N LEU A 74 0.68 -2.35 -5.18
CA LEU A 74 0.64 -1.49 -6.36
C LEU A 74 1.31 -2.17 -7.54
N LEU A 75 0.60 -2.23 -8.68
CA LEU A 75 1.15 -2.53 -10.00
C LEU A 75 1.08 -1.26 -10.84
N VAL A 76 2.24 -0.66 -11.11
CA VAL A 76 2.36 0.47 -12.03
C VAL A 76 2.65 -0.07 -13.42
N ARG A 77 1.83 0.29 -14.41
CA ARG A 77 2.02 -0.13 -15.80
C ARG A 77 3.28 0.45 -16.41
N ASP A 78 3.78 -0.18 -17.47
CA ASP A 78 5.08 0.15 -18.08
C ASP A 78 5.14 1.57 -18.69
N GLY A 79 4.01 2.17 -19.08
CA GLY A 79 3.92 3.58 -19.51
C GLY A 79 4.02 4.61 -18.39
N GLY A 80 3.99 4.18 -17.13
CA GLY A 80 4.21 5.01 -15.95
C GLY A 80 2.98 5.79 -15.46
N LEU A 81 3.22 6.76 -14.60
CA LEU A 81 2.22 7.57 -13.91
C LEU A 81 2.32 9.03 -14.35
N ARG A 82 1.22 9.59 -14.83
CA ARG A 82 1.10 11.03 -15.09
C ARG A 82 0.76 11.79 -13.83
N GLY A 83 1.17 13.06 -13.77
CA GLY A 83 0.99 13.90 -12.61
C GLY A 83 2.06 13.68 -11.54
N ALA A 84 1.70 13.82 -10.28
CA ALA A 84 2.64 13.75 -9.17
C ALA A 84 2.44 12.49 -8.32
N VAL A 85 3.53 11.77 -8.09
CA VAL A 85 3.63 10.69 -7.10
C VAL A 85 4.24 11.26 -5.82
N ILE A 86 3.58 11.06 -4.70
CA ILE A 86 4.02 11.52 -3.38
C ILE A 86 4.33 10.29 -2.52
N SER A 87 5.58 10.18 -2.07
CA SER A 87 6.03 9.13 -1.15
C SER A 87 6.22 9.71 0.24
N LEU A 88 5.50 9.14 1.21
CA LEU A 88 5.65 9.52 2.62
C LEU A 88 6.61 8.59 3.37
N HIS A 89 7.07 7.51 2.74
CA HIS A 89 8.03 6.60 3.34
C HIS A 89 9.38 7.30 3.55
N GLY A 90 9.86 7.27 4.80
CA GLY A 90 11.09 7.97 5.18
C GLY A 90 10.91 9.45 5.53
N ALA A 91 9.78 10.07 5.15
CA ALA A 91 9.48 11.47 5.41
C ALA A 91 8.66 11.66 6.69
N LEU A 92 7.39 11.23 6.68
CA LEU A 92 6.51 11.27 7.84
C LEU A 92 6.63 9.93 8.59
N SER A 93 7.57 9.83 9.52
CA SER A 93 7.95 8.55 10.13
C SER A 93 8.00 8.57 11.66
N ASP A 94 7.36 9.55 12.30
CA ASP A 94 7.29 9.62 13.77
C ASP A 94 6.31 8.58 14.32
N LEU A 95 6.73 7.95 15.42
CA LEU A 95 5.98 6.96 16.16
C LEU A 95 6.17 7.20 17.65
N GLU A 96 5.12 7.68 18.31
CA GLU A 96 5.17 8.18 19.68
C GLU A 96 4.08 7.55 20.54
N ARG A 97 4.43 7.18 21.77
CA ARG A 97 3.44 6.80 22.79
C ARG A 97 2.90 8.06 23.43
N ARG A 98 1.61 8.35 23.27
CA ARG A 98 0.95 9.54 23.83
C ARG A 98 0.32 9.31 25.20
N SER A 99 -0.09 8.09 25.49
CA SER A 99 -0.65 7.68 26.77
C SER A 99 -0.35 6.22 27.09
N ASP A 100 -1.01 5.68 28.09
CA ASP A 100 -0.90 4.25 28.45
C ASP A 100 -1.49 3.31 27.38
N THR A 101 -2.39 3.83 26.53
CA THR A 101 -3.11 3.04 25.52
C THR A 101 -3.11 3.67 24.14
N GLU A 102 -2.58 4.91 23.97
CA GLU A 102 -2.62 5.62 22.70
C GLU A 102 -1.23 5.83 22.11
N VAL A 103 -1.14 5.60 20.84
CA VAL A 103 0.07 5.73 20.03
C VAL A 103 -0.24 6.62 18.83
N TRP A 104 0.51 7.71 18.71
CA TRP A 104 0.56 8.48 17.46
C TRP A 104 1.49 7.79 16.47
N CYS A 105 1.07 7.66 15.24
CA CYS A 105 1.86 7.05 14.19
C CYS A 105 1.67 7.81 12.87
N GLU A 106 2.74 8.27 12.27
CA GLU A 106 2.72 8.92 10.97
C GLU A 106 2.58 7.92 9.81
N ALA A 107 2.01 8.40 8.70
CA ALA A 107 1.63 7.57 7.56
C ALA A 107 2.81 6.86 6.88
N GLY A 108 4.02 7.41 6.96
CA GLY A 108 5.24 6.80 6.39
C GLY A 108 5.86 5.71 7.26
N VAL A 109 5.37 5.49 8.49
CA VAL A 109 5.91 4.46 9.39
C VAL A 109 5.62 3.07 8.84
N PRO A 110 6.64 2.19 8.66
CA PRO A 110 6.41 0.79 8.30
C PRO A 110 5.60 0.04 9.35
N CYS A 111 4.59 -0.72 8.94
CA CYS A 111 3.72 -1.49 9.84
C CYS A 111 4.50 -2.42 10.77
N ALA A 112 5.56 -3.07 10.29
CA ALA A 112 6.42 -3.91 11.11
C ALA A 112 7.14 -3.13 12.24
N ARG A 113 7.38 -1.81 12.07
CA ARG A 113 7.93 -0.95 13.12
C ARG A 113 6.87 -0.67 14.19
N ILE A 114 5.61 -0.46 13.79
CA ILE A 114 4.47 -0.29 14.72
C ILE A 114 4.37 -1.51 15.64
N ALA A 115 4.31 -2.72 15.06
CA ALA A 115 4.23 -3.96 15.83
C ALA A 115 5.35 -4.07 16.88
N ARG A 116 6.60 -3.96 16.43
CA ARG A 116 7.76 -4.10 17.33
C ARG A 116 7.81 -3.05 18.42
N GLN A 117 7.42 -1.81 18.10
CA GLN A 117 7.47 -0.73 19.06
C GLN A 117 6.33 -0.82 20.08
N CYS A 118 5.11 -1.17 19.67
CA CYS A 118 3.99 -1.41 20.57
C CYS A 118 4.28 -2.55 21.55
N VAL A 119 4.86 -3.66 21.06
CA VAL A 119 5.31 -4.78 21.91
C VAL A 119 6.31 -4.30 22.96
N LYS A 120 7.30 -3.48 22.62
CA LYS A 120 8.24 -2.90 23.59
C LYS A 120 7.56 -2.03 24.64
N TRP A 121 6.44 -1.41 24.31
CA TRP A 121 5.64 -0.62 25.24
C TRP A 121 4.62 -1.44 26.04
N GLY A 122 4.54 -2.75 25.83
CA GLY A 122 3.56 -3.63 26.46
C GLY A 122 2.13 -3.38 25.98
N LEU A 123 1.98 -2.98 24.71
CA LEU A 123 0.71 -2.63 24.07
C LEU A 123 0.32 -3.69 23.03
N GLY A 124 -0.93 -4.15 23.08
CA GLY A 124 -1.48 -5.13 22.14
C GLY A 124 -3.01 -5.04 21.99
N PRO A 125 -3.57 -5.75 21.02
CA PRO A 125 -2.92 -6.56 20.01
C PRO A 125 -2.36 -5.70 18.88
N ALA A 126 -1.05 -5.56 18.76
CA ALA A 126 -0.40 -4.82 17.68
C ALA A 126 0.50 -5.70 16.80
N GLU A 127 0.69 -6.98 17.20
CA GLU A 127 1.56 -7.96 16.55
C GLU A 127 1.16 -8.22 15.11
N PHE A 128 -0.13 -8.09 14.78
CA PHE A 128 -0.64 -8.29 13.42
C PHE A 128 -0.04 -7.31 12.40
N PHE A 129 0.34 -6.09 12.83
CA PHE A 129 1.00 -5.14 11.95
C PHE A 129 2.32 -5.67 11.37
N ALA A 130 2.99 -6.61 12.06
CA ALA A 130 4.19 -7.25 11.53
C ALA A 130 3.93 -8.07 10.26
N GLY A 131 2.68 -8.50 10.06
CA GLY A 131 2.23 -9.19 8.86
C GLY A 131 1.81 -8.29 7.70
N ILE A 132 1.81 -6.96 7.85
CA ILE A 132 1.40 -6.01 6.80
C ILE A 132 2.67 -5.46 6.13
N PRO A 133 2.93 -5.79 4.85
CA PRO A 133 4.13 -5.34 4.15
C PRO A 133 3.93 -3.93 3.57
N GLY A 134 3.72 -2.95 4.41
CA GLY A 134 3.42 -1.58 3.98
C GLY A 134 3.69 -0.55 5.06
N THR A 135 3.33 0.69 4.79
CA THR A 135 3.31 1.78 5.77
C THR A 135 1.91 1.96 6.36
N LEU A 136 1.81 2.71 7.46
CA LEU A 136 0.51 3.02 8.07
C LEU A 136 -0.44 3.69 7.08
N GLY A 137 0.02 4.65 6.26
CA GLY A 137 -0.83 5.32 5.27
C GLY A 137 -1.46 4.33 4.28
N GLY A 138 -0.69 3.36 3.79
CA GLY A 138 -1.21 2.28 2.96
C GLY A 138 -2.18 1.37 3.72
N ALA A 139 -1.89 1.07 4.98
CA ALA A 139 -2.75 0.26 5.83
C ALA A 139 -4.09 0.94 6.15
N LEU A 140 -4.08 2.26 6.36
CA LEU A 140 -5.30 3.08 6.51
C LEU A 140 -6.12 3.09 5.22
N ALA A 141 -5.48 3.30 4.06
CA ALA A 141 -6.16 3.45 2.78
C ALA A 141 -6.96 2.22 2.32
N MET A 142 -6.64 1.03 2.84
CA MET A 142 -7.30 -0.22 2.44
C MET A 142 -7.77 -1.09 3.61
N ASN A 143 -7.78 -0.60 4.83
CA ASN A 143 -8.01 -1.41 6.03
C ASN A 143 -7.17 -2.69 6.02
N ALA A 144 -5.85 -2.53 5.85
CA ALA A 144 -4.97 -3.69 5.78
C ALA A 144 -5.00 -4.50 7.08
N GLY A 145 -4.86 -5.80 6.97
CA GLY A 145 -4.85 -6.70 8.11
C GLY A 145 -4.06 -7.97 7.85
N ALA A 146 -3.63 -8.59 8.92
CA ALA A 146 -2.95 -9.88 8.93
C ALA A 146 -3.24 -10.61 10.25
N PHE A 147 -3.10 -11.94 10.27
CA PHE A 147 -3.25 -12.74 11.48
C PHE A 147 -4.56 -12.49 12.26
N GLY A 148 -5.66 -12.19 11.55
CA GLY A 148 -6.97 -11.90 12.15
C GLY A 148 -7.16 -10.47 12.68
N GLY A 149 -6.11 -9.64 12.68
CA GLY A 149 -6.21 -8.21 13.01
C GLY A 149 -6.46 -7.35 11.78
N GLU A 150 -7.05 -6.17 12.00
CA GLU A 150 -7.31 -5.14 10.97
C GLU A 150 -6.97 -3.75 11.51
N THR A 151 -6.44 -2.89 10.65
CA THR A 151 -5.92 -1.57 11.03
C THR A 151 -6.98 -0.69 11.69
N TRP A 152 -8.16 -0.56 11.07
CA TRP A 152 -9.17 0.39 11.52
C TRP A 152 -9.88 0.01 12.85
N ARG A 153 -9.75 -1.21 13.30
CA ARG A 153 -10.22 -1.60 14.65
C ARG A 153 -9.47 -0.87 15.77
N HIS A 154 -8.32 -0.31 15.44
CA HIS A 154 -7.44 0.37 16.39
C HIS A 154 -7.35 1.89 16.16
N VAL A 155 -7.96 2.42 15.10
CA VAL A 155 -7.93 3.85 14.78
C VAL A 155 -8.93 4.63 15.64
N ARG A 156 -8.46 5.70 16.29
CA ARG A 156 -9.30 6.68 17.01
C ARG A 156 -9.61 7.87 16.13
N ASN A 157 -8.58 8.45 15.58
CA ASN A 157 -8.66 9.56 14.65
C ASN A 157 -7.51 9.48 13.65
N VAL A 158 -7.65 10.20 12.56
CA VAL A 158 -6.64 10.32 11.52
C VAL A 158 -6.34 11.78 11.23
N GLU A 159 -5.09 12.09 10.94
CA GLU A 159 -4.69 13.35 10.34
C GLU A 159 -4.67 13.18 8.83
N VAL A 160 -5.32 14.08 8.12
CA VAL A 160 -5.41 14.06 6.66
C VAL A 160 -5.01 15.39 6.06
N ILE A 161 -4.59 15.36 4.80
CA ILE A 161 -4.31 16.54 4.00
C ILE A 161 -5.16 16.50 2.73
N ASP A 162 -5.75 17.63 2.40
CA ASP A 162 -6.45 17.79 1.14
C ASP A 162 -5.53 18.36 0.04
N ARG A 163 -6.06 18.46 -1.16
CA ARG A 163 -5.33 18.94 -2.34
C ARG A 163 -4.87 20.40 -2.22
N SER A 164 -5.54 21.21 -1.40
CA SER A 164 -5.14 22.60 -1.11
C SER A 164 -3.97 22.71 -0.12
N GLY A 165 -3.50 21.56 0.40
CA GLY A 165 -2.49 21.50 1.46
C GLY A 165 -3.05 21.84 2.84
N THR A 166 -4.39 21.78 3.03
CA THR A 166 -5.04 21.99 4.31
C THR A 166 -5.04 20.69 5.10
N ILE A 167 -4.50 20.73 6.31
CA ILE A 167 -4.41 19.60 7.23
C ILE A 167 -5.57 19.64 8.23
N ARG A 168 -6.18 18.50 8.53
CA ARG A 168 -7.28 18.36 9.50
C ARG A 168 -7.20 17.03 10.23
N MET A 169 -7.76 17.03 11.44
CA MET A 169 -8.07 15.81 12.17
C MET A 169 -9.50 15.37 11.81
N ARG A 170 -9.67 14.05 11.62
CA ARG A 170 -10.96 13.40 11.43
C ARG A 170 -11.15 12.28 12.43
N ASP A 171 -12.36 12.15 12.95
CA ASP A 171 -12.72 11.02 13.80
C ASP A 171 -12.87 9.74 12.96
N ALA A 172 -12.52 8.59 13.54
CA ALA A 172 -12.64 7.31 12.84
C ALA A 172 -14.09 6.99 12.43
N SER A 173 -15.08 7.49 13.19
CA SER A 173 -16.52 7.31 12.89
C SER A 173 -17.01 8.04 11.64
N GLU A 174 -16.21 8.98 11.09
CA GLU A 174 -16.54 9.63 9.82
C GLU A 174 -16.33 8.70 8.61
N TYR A 175 -15.60 7.60 8.78
CA TYR A 175 -15.25 6.65 7.71
C TYR A 175 -16.15 5.44 7.71
N ARG A 176 -16.50 4.95 6.52
CA ARG A 176 -17.14 3.64 6.35
C ARG A 176 -16.09 2.61 6.03
N VAL A 177 -15.90 1.66 6.95
CA VAL A 177 -14.82 0.68 6.87
C VAL A 177 -15.38 -0.72 6.74
N SER A 178 -14.85 -1.48 5.79
CA SER A 178 -15.16 -2.89 5.59
C SER A 178 -13.90 -3.69 5.21
N TYR A 179 -14.05 -4.97 4.92
CA TYR A 179 -12.93 -5.82 4.52
C TYR A 179 -12.24 -5.26 3.26
N ARG A 180 -10.97 -4.87 3.39
CA ARG A 180 -10.13 -4.30 2.33
C ARG A 180 -10.69 -3.04 1.66
N HIS A 181 -11.56 -2.33 2.35
CA HIS A 181 -12.19 -1.13 1.80
C HIS A 181 -12.39 -0.06 2.88
N VAL A 182 -12.06 1.18 2.50
CA VAL A 182 -12.27 2.38 3.33
C VAL A 182 -12.86 3.47 2.44
N GLU A 183 -14.03 3.94 2.82
CA GLU A 183 -14.71 5.07 2.19
C GLU A 183 -14.49 6.32 3.03
N SER A 184 -13.77 7.29 2.44
CA SER A 184 -13.51 8.59 3.08
C SER A 184 -14.74 9.50 2.98
N PRO A 185 -15.04 10.33 4.01
CA PRO A 185 -16.13 11.32 3.96
C PRO A 185 -15.88 12.40 2.90
N VAL A 186 -14.64 12.65 2.53
CA VAL A 186 -14.24 13.62 1.51
C VAL A 186 -13.28 12.95 0.52
N ALA A 187 -13.63 13.05 -0.76
CA ALA A 187 -12.76 12.54 -1.83
C ALA A 187 -11.43 13.31 -1.87
N ALA A 188 -10.36 12.61 -2.29
CA ALA A 188 -9.03 13.17 -2.50
C ALA A 188 -8.29 13.70 -1.24
N GLU A 189 -8.69 13.30 -0.04
CA GLU A 189 -7.85 13.45 1.15
C GLU A 189 -6.86 12.28 1.26
N ALA A 190 -5.64 12.58 1.73
CA ALA A 190 -4.61 11.59 2.01
C ALA A 190 -4.28 11.54 3.50
N PHE A 191 -3.95 10.36 4.00
CA PHE A 191 -3.58 10.16 5.39
C PHE A 191 -2.15 10.62 5.66
N LEU A 192 -1.96 11.47 6.68
CA LEU A 192 -0.65 11.88 7.20
C LEU A 192 -0.27 11.12 8.46
N GLY A 193 -1.23 10.59 9.20
CA GLY A 193 -1.01 9.82 10.41
C GLY A 193 -2.32 9.40 11.07
N ALA A 194 -2.21 8.66 12.16
CA ALA A 194 -3.33 8.24 12.98
C ALA A 194 -2.96 8.13 14.46
N THR A 195 -3.94 8.37 15.33
CA THR A 195 -3.89 7.93 16.72
C THR A 195 -4.48 6.51 16.77
N LEU A 196 -3.64 5.57 17.15
CA LEU A 196 -3.99 4.16 17.33
C LEU A 196 -4.24 3.89 18.81
N HIS A 197 -5.25 3.08 19.12
CA HIS A 197 -5.57 2.65 20.48
C HIS A 197 -5.28 1.16 20.65
N PHE A 198 -4.54 0.84 21.69
CA PHE A 198 -4.21 -0.52 22.12
C PHE A 198 -4.46 -0.67 23.61
N GLU A 199 -4.51 -1.89 24.08
CA GLU A 199 -4.62 -2.19 25.51
C GLU A 199 -3.25 -2.50 26.10
N ARG A 200 -3.05 -2.24 27.39
CA ARG A 200 -1.94 -2.82 28.11
C ARG A 200 -2.17 -4.33 28.18
N ARG A 201 -1.19 -5.10 27.76
CA ARG A 201 -1.32 -6.53 27.66
C ARG A 201 -0.06 -7.24 28.17
N GLU A 202 -0.22 -8.10 29.17
CA GLU A 202 0.83 -9.02 29.57
C GLU A 202 1.05 -10.08 28.48
N GLY A 203 2.29 -10.54 28.32
CA GLY A 203 2.65 -11.58 27.37
C GLY A 203 2.84 -11.13 25.92
N VAL A 204 2.67 -9.83 25.58
CA VAL A 204 3.11 -9.34 24.26
C VAL A 204 4.63 -9.44 24.17
N SER A 205 5.12 -10.11 23.13
CA SER A 205 6.56 -10.35 22.98
C SER A 205 7.01 -10.32 21.52
N ASN A 206 8.29 -10.04 21.32
CA ASN A 206 8.90 -10.18 20.01
C ASN A 206 8.98 -11.65 19.54
N GLU A 207 8.88 -12.60 20.45
CA GLU A 207 8.78 -14.03 20.12
C GLU A 207 7.46 -14.34 19.45
N ALA A 208 6.33 -13.82 19.97
CA ALA A 208 5.03 -13.96 19.33
C ALA A 208 5.04 -13.41 17.89
N ILE A 209 5.66 -12.24 17.67
CA ILE A 209 5.85 -11.71 16.30
C ILE A 209 6.68 -12.67 15.44
N ARG A 210 7.77 -13.22 15.99
CA ARG A 210 8.64 -14.15 15.26
C ARG A 210 7.88 -15.41 14.85
N ASP A 211 7.11 -15.98 15.75
CA ASP A 211 6.34 -17.20 15.49
C ASP A 211 5.30 -16.98 14.39
N LEU A 212 4.56 -15.87 14.44
CA LEU A 212 3.64 -15.46 13.38
C LEU A 212 4.33 -15.30 12.01
N LEU A 213 5.52 -14.69 11.97
CA LEU A 213 6.29 -14.52 10.75
C LEU A 213 6.89 -15.84 10.23
N VAL A 214 7.30 -16.75 11.11
CA VAL A 214 7.77 -18.11 10.75
C VAL A 214 6.63 -18.89 10.12
N GLU A 215 5.45 -18.94 10.75
CA GLU A 215 4.27 -19.61 10.19
C GLU A 215 3.90 -19.02 8.81
N ARG A 216 3.92 -17.70 8.69
CA ARG A 216 3.65 -17.02 7.42
C ARG A 216 4.65 -17.41 6.34
N LYS A 217 5.95 -17.42 6.66
CA LYS A 217 7.02 -17.81 5.74
C LYS A 217 6.88 -19.25 5.25
N GLN A 218 6.31 -20.15 6.07
CA GLN A 218 6.03 -21.52 5.64
C GLN A 218 4.93 -21.58 4.57
N LYS A 219 3.92 -20.69 4.63
CA LYS A 219 2.71 -20.71 3.79
C LYS A 219 2.77 -19.76 2.59
N GLN A 220 3.60 -18.73 2.63
CA GLN A 220 3.65 -17.67 1.63
C GLN A 220 5.07 -17.48 1.09
N PRO A 221 5.24 -17.00 -0.15
CA PRO A 221 6.54 -16.79 -0.79
C PRO A 221 7.21 -15.50 -0.29
N ILE A 222 7.45 -15.43 1.03
CA ILE A 222 8.06 -14.26 1.68
C ILE A 222 9.54 -14.16 1.26
N GLY A 223 9.92 -12.98 0.76
CA GLY A 223 11.26 -12.69 0.23
C GLY A 223 11.34 -12.76 -1.29
N GLU A 224 10.29 -13.21 -1.97
CA GLU A 224 10.15 -13.10 -3.41
C GLU A 224 9.50 -11.77 -3.80
N TRP A 225 9.80 -11.25 -4.99
CA TRP A 225 9.23 -10.00 -5.49
C TRP A 225 7.74 -10.18 -5.78
N SER A 226 6.90 -9.73 -4.87
CA SER A 226 5.44 -9.86 -4.96
C SER A 226 4.74 -8.75 -4.18
N CYS A 227 3.46 -8.53 -4.45
CA CYS A 227 2.64 -7.56 -3.73
C CYS A 227 1.72 -8.20 -2.67
N GLY A 228 2.04 -9.40 -2.20
CA GLY A 228 1.13 -10.15 -1.31
C GLY A 228 0.00 -10.83 -2.08
N SER A 229 -1.17 -10.89 -1.47
CA SER A 229 -2.37 -11.45 -2.11
C SER A 229 -2.84 -10.57 -3.27
N VAL A 230 -3.00 -11.16 -4.44
CA VAL A 230 -3.43 -10.43 -5.66
C VAL A 230 -4.93 -10.18 -5.65
N PHE A 231 -5.72 -11.11 -5.11
CA PHE A 231 -7.18 -11.04 -5.09
C PHE A 231 -7.72 -11.04 -3.66
N THR A 232 -8.84 -10.35 -3.45
CA THR A 232 -9.62 -10.45 -2.22
C THR A 232 -10.34 -11.79 -2.17
N ASN A 233 -10.64 -12.27 -0.96
CA ASN A 233 -11.47 -13.47 -0.82
C ASN A 233 -12.91 -13.16 -1.18
N PRO A 234 -13.56 -13.98 -2.05
CA PRO A 234 -14.97 -13.85 -2.32
C PRO A 234 -15.82 -14.28 -1.11
N PRO A 235 -17.10 -13.86 -1.02
CA PRO A 235 -17.99 -14.30 0.05
C PRO A 235 -18.06 -15.83 0.17
N GLY A 236 -17.78 -16.35 1.35
CA GLY A 236 -17.88 -17.78 1.65
C GLY A 236 -16.78 -18.68 1.12
N ASP A 237 -15.72 -18.11 0.46
CA ASP A 237 -14.63 -18.89 -0.10
C ASP A 237 -13.28 -18.14 -0.03
N HIS A 238 -12.21 -18.80 -0.47
CA HIS A 238 -10.85 -18.25 -0.50
C HIS A 238 -10.32 -18.20 -1.94
N ALA A 239 -9.83 -17.03 -2.36
CA ALA A 239 -9.24 -16.85 -3.69
C ALA A 239 -8.11 -17.87 -3.96
N ALA A 240 -7.23 -18.10 -2.98
CA ALA A 240 -6.14 -19.07 -3.11
C ALA A 240 -6.66 -20.50 -3.41
N ARG A 241 -7.73 -20.93 -2.72
CA ARG A 241 -8.34 -22.25 -2.95
C ARG A 241 -8.90 -22.38 -4.36
N LEU A 242 -9.61 -21.36 -4.83
CA LEU A 242 -10.20 -21.33 -6.18
C LEU A 242 -9.12 -21.38 -7.27
N ILE A 243 -8.05 -20.58 -7.11
CA ILE A 243 -6.92 -20.54 -8.06
C ILE A 243 -6.18 -21.88 -8.09
N GLU A 244 -5.97 -22.51 -6.93
CA GLU A 244 -5.35 -23.83 -6.83
C GLU A 244 -6.23 -24.91 -7.43
N ALA A 245 -7.52 -24.92 -7.14
CA ALA A 245 -8.51 -25.84 -7.73
C ALA A 245 -8.66 -25.65 -9.26
N ALA A 246 -8.37 -24.43 -9.75
CA ALA A 246 -8.29 -24.14 -11.18
C ALA A 246 -7.01 -24.70 -11.84
N GLY A 247 -6.06 -25.25 -11.06
CA GLY A 247 -4.79 -25.79 -11.59
C GLY A 247 -3.80 -24.71 -12.04
N LEU A 248 -3.87 -23.49 -11.48
CA LEU A 248 -3.13 -22.35 -11.97
C LEU A 248 -1.78 -22.14 -11.28
N LYS A 249 -1.45 -22.88 -10.21
CA LYS A 249 -0.11 -22.83 -9.60
C LYS A 249 0.96 -23.14 -10.65
N GLY A 250 2.03 -22.34 -10.68
CA GLY A 250 3.12 -22.50 -11.66
C GLY A 250 2.81 -21.95 -13.05
N THR A 251 1.62 -21.37 -13.29
CA THR A 251 1.30 -20.73 -14.58
C THR A 251 2.17 -19.48 -14.75
N ARG A 252 2.71 -19.30 -15.97
CA ARG A 252 3.63 -18.22 -16.34
C ARG A 252 3.11 -17.36 -17.48
N ILE A 253 3.49 -16.09 -17.47
CA ILE A 253 3.48 -15.17 -18.62
C ILE A 253 4.74 -14.33 -18.51
N GLY A 254 5.64 -14.41 -19.50
CA GLY A 254 6.95 -13.77 -19.40
C GLY A 254 7.68 -14.15 -18.11
N GLY A 255 8.16 -13.17 -17.37
CA GLY A 255 8.80 -13.36 -16.07
C GLY A 255 7.84 -13.44 -14.87
N ALA A 256 6.53 -13.33 -15.09
CA ALA A 256 5.52 -13.43 -14.04
C ALA A 256 5.08 -14.89 -13.79
N LEU A 257 4.99 -15.31 -12.53
CA LEU A 257 4.66 -16.66 -12.11
C LEU A 257 3.59 -16.68 -11.01
N VAL A 258 2.52 -17.47 -11.17
CA VAL A 258 1.65 -17.85 -10.05
C VAL A 258 2.45 -18.73 -9.10
N SER A 259 2.66 -18.27 -7.86
CA SER A 259 3.51 -18.97 -6.91
C SER A 259 3.04 -20.42 -6.67
N PRO A 260 3.91 -21.41 -6.78
CA PRO A 260 3.58 -22.80 -6.44
C PRO A 260 3.33 -22.96 -4.93
N LYS A 261 3.85 -22.05 -4.12
CA LYS A 261 3.70 -22.07 -2.65
C LYS A 261 2.34 -21.57 -2.20
N HIS A 262 1.86 -20.47 -2.77
CA HIS A 262 0.58 -19.86 -2.42
C HIS A 262 -0.12 -19.32 -3.68
N ALA A 263 -1.22 -19.92 -4.04
CA ALA A 263 -1.87 -19.68 -5.35
C ALA A 263 -2.37 -18.23 -5.55
N ASN A 264 -2.68 -17.48 -4.47
CA ASN A 264 -3.08 -16.08 -4.57
C ASN A 264 -1.89 -15.10 -4.57
N PHE A 265 -0.68 -15.57 -4.86
CA PHE A 265 0.51 -14.76 -5.03
C PHE A 265 1.04 -14.91 -6.45
N ILE A 266 1.34 -13.77 -7.07
CA ILE A 266 2.09 -13.73 -8.33
C ILE A 266 3.45 -13.12 -8.01
N VAL A 267 4.51 -13.79 -8.43
CA VAL A 267 5.89 -13.38 -8.21
C VAL A 267 6.53 -12.95 -9.52
N ASN A 268 7.42 -11.96 -9.43
CA ASN A 268 8.34 -11.60 -10.50
C ASN A 268 9.65 -12.35 -10.27
N GLU A 269 10.03 -13.21 -11.21
CA GLU A 269 11.29 -13.98 -11.12
C GLU A 269 12.53 -13.20 -11.59
N GLY A 270 12.40 -11.88 -11.80
CA GLY A 270 13.50 -10.96 -12.12
C GLY A 270 13.39 -10.30 -13.49
N GLU A 271 12.59 -10.83 -14.41
CA GLU A 271 12.48 -10.34 -15.79
C GLU A 271 11.04 -9.99 -16.22
N ALA A 272 10.07 -9.96 -15.28
CA ALA A 272 8.71 -9.61 -15.61
C ALA A 272 8.58 -8.13 -15.96
N THR A 273 7.75 -7.82 -16.95
CA THR A 273 7.19 -6.49 -17.19
C THR A 273 5.91 -6.30 -16.37
N ALA A 274 5.43 -5.06 -16.20
CA ALA A 274 4.13 -4.84 -15.60
C ALA A 274 3.00 -5.44 -16.46
N ALA A 275 3.16 -5.46 -17.77
CA ALA A 275 2.24 -6.10 -18.72
C ALA A 275 2.14 -7.60 -18.48
N ASP A 276 3.25 -8.30 -18.22
CA ASP A 276 3.24 -9.74 -17.93
C ASP A 276 2.43 -10.05 -16.66
N LEU A 277 2.67 -9.27 -15.60
CA LEU A 277 1.94 -9.40 -14.33
C LEU A 277 0.45 -9.14 -14.51
N GLU A 278 0.08 -8.05 -15.21
CA GLU A 278 -1.31 -7.69 -15.46
C GLU A 278 -2.03 -8.75 -16.29
N GLN A 279 -1.40 -9.26 -17.36
CA GLN A 279 -1.96 -10.34 -18.18
C GLN A 279 -2.16 -11.62 -17.37
N LEU A 280 -1.21 -11.97 -16.50
CA LEU A 280 -1.33 -13.15 -15.65
C LEU A 280 -2.45 -12.98 -14.62
N ILE A 281 -2.62 -11.80 -14.03
CA ILE A 281 -3.74 -11.46 -13.14
C ILE A 281 -5.07 -11.68 -13.86
N TYR A 282 -5.24 -11.15 -15.07
CA TYR A 282 -6.48 -11.31 -15.84
C TYR A 282 -6.71 -12.77 -16.23
N ARG A 283 -5.68 -13.49 -16.67
CA ARG A 283 -5.78 -14.92 -16.98
C ARG A 283 -6.26 -15.74 -15.79
N VAL A 284 -5.74 -15.47 -14.60
CA VAL A 284 -6.16 -16.15 -13.36
C VAL A 284 -7.64 -15.85 -13.07
N ARG A 285 -8.04 -14.57 -13.08
CA ARG A 285 -9.42 -14.14 -12.86
C ARG A 285 -10.39 -14.81 -13.84
N ASP A 286 -10.06 -14.76 -15.13
CA ASP A 286 -10.94 -15.26 -16.19
C ASP A 286 -11.06 -16.79 -16.14
N THR A 287 -9.96 -17.51 -15.84
CA THR A 287 -10.01 -18.96 -15.67
C THR A 287 -10.86 -19.39 -14.48
N VAL A 288 -10.73 -18.69 -13.33
CA VAL A 288 -11.56 -18.94 -12.14
C VAL A 288 -13.03 -18.66 -12.45
N THR A 289 -13.31 -17.55 -13.14
CA THR A 289 -14.68 -17.20 -13.56
C THR A 289 -15.28 -18.26 -14.46
N GLN A 290 -14.54 -18.74 -15.45
CA GLN A 290 -15.01 -19.80 -16.39
C GLN A 290 -15.27 -21.14 -15.68
N ARG A 291 -14.42 -21.52 -14.71
CA ARG A 291 -14.54 -22.82 -14.03
C ARG A 291 -15.56 -22.84 -12.91
N PHE A 292 -15.73 -21.75 -12.17
CA PHE A 292 -16.52 -21.74 -10.94
C PHE A 292 -17.64 -20.71 -10.95
N GLY A 293 -17.77 -19.86 -11.98
CA GLY A 293 -18.74 -18.78 -12.02
C GLY A 293 -18.47 -17.63 -11.03
N ILE A 294 -17.26 -17.60 -10.42
CA ILE A 294 -16.87 -16.61 -9.41
C ILE A 294 -15.87 -15.66 -10.03
N CYS A 295 -16.23 -14.38 -10.16
CA CYS A 295 -15.30 -13.33 -10.59
C CYS A 295 -14.49 -12.84 -9.40
N LEU A 296 -13.17 -13.08 -9.42
CA LEU A 296 -12.26 -12.59 -8.37
C LEU A 296 -12.01 -11.09 -8.53
N ASN A 297 -12.16 -10.34 -7.44
CA ASN A 297 -11.80 -8.92 -7.39
C ASN A 297 -10.32 -8.77 -7.00
N THR A 298 -9.58 -7.92 -7.72
CA THR A 298 -8.18 -7.63 -7.38
C THR A 298 -8.10 -6.86 -6.07
N GLU A 299 -7.23 -7.29 -5.17
CA GLU A 299 -6.81 -6.52 -4.00
C GLU A 299 -5.73 -5.51 -4.41
N VAL A 300 -4.84 -5.92 -5.29
CA VAL A 300 -3.80 -5.06 -5.86
C VAL A 300 -4.41 -3.95 -6.73
N ARG A 301 -3.87 -2.75 -6.61
CA ARG A 301 -4.24 -1.60 -7.43
C ARG A 301 -3.37 -1.55 -8.67
N ILE A 302 -4.00 -1.68 -9.85
CA ILE A 302 -3.34 -1.55 -11.15
C ILE A 302 -3.56 -0.12 -11.64
N VAL A 303 -2.47 0.61 -11.86
CA VAL A 303 -2.51 2.05 -12.17
C VAL A 303 -1.52 2.41 -13.28
N GLY A 304 -1.70 3.60 -13.86
CA GLY A 304 -0.81 4.11 -14.89
C GLY A 304 -1.22 3.72 -16.31
N GLU A 305 -0.41 4.15 -17.25
CA GLU A 305 -0.62 3.97 -18.70
C GLU A 305 0.08 2.68 -19.17
N ALA A 306 -0.51 2.01 -20.14
CA ALA A 306 0.20 0.98 -20.90
C ALA A 306 1.34 1.62 -21.72
N ALA A 307 2.39 0.85 -22.01
CA ALA A 307 3.49 1.28 -22.87
C ALA A 307 3.05 1.38 -24.34
#